data_5a6df74f5c3c142afecb8874836383c7
#
_entry.id   5a6df74f5c3c142afecb8874836383c7
#
_cell.length_a   1.000
_cell.length_b   1.000
_cell.length_c   1.000
_cell.angle_alpha   90.00
_cell.angle_beta   90.00
_cell.angle_gamma   90.00
#
_symmetry.space_group_name_H-M   'P 1'
#
loop_
_entity.id
_entity.type
_entity.pdbx_description
1 polymer ?
#
loop_
_entity_poly.entity_id
_entity_poly.type
_entity_poly.pdbx_seq_one_letter_code
_entity_poly.pdbx_strand_id
1 'polypeptide(L)'
;LLFGWNPTSAIKWVHLPRIITRGIERGARMVVVDPYLSDTAAKAQEWVSIRPATDGALALAMASVIIREGLYDKEFVAKWTTGFDEFAAYVREKTPAWAEPITTVRAATIERLAREFATTKPALADVWSGPGQHSNGVQGGRAIAMLNALVGSYDRPGTMLVPDKRGNQHRSVTADDKAAATLAQPRFDELGRYPVGHGSGVYTRSFTNLAEGKGPYQPKMLVCVFQNLMMSVPGSQTVAQALAKLETLVVIDTMLSETAMLADYVL
;
A
#
# COMPACT_ATOMS: atom_id res chain seq x y z
N LEU A 1 -12.64 -8.68 2.20
CA LEU A 1 -12.84 -7.25 1.96
C LEU A 1 -11.56 -6.67 1.38
N LEU A 2 -11.58 -6.16 0.16
CA LEU A 2 -10.41 -5.63 -0.55
C LEU A 2 -10.56 -4.12 -0.72
N PHE A 3 -9.53 -3.35 -0.32
CA PHE A 3 -9.49 -1.91 -0.45
C PHE A 3 -8.48 -1.49 -1.52
N GLY A 4 -8.95 -0.89 -2.62
CA GLY A 4 -8.10 -0.36 -3.69
C GLY A 4 -7.10 -1.40 -4.23
N TRP A 5 -7.53 -2.64 -4.33
CA TRP A 5 -6.71 -3.74 -4.80
C TRP A 5 -7.39 -4.51 -5.94
N ASN A 6 -6.71 -4.53 -7.10
CA ASN A 6 -7.18 -5.18 -8.31
C ASN A 6 -6.28 -6.39 -8.68
N PRO A 7 -6.31 -7.49 -7.91
CA PRO A 7 -5.45 -8.65 -8.12
C PRO A 7 -5.70 -9.37 -9.46
N THR A 8 -6.87 -9.23 -10.08
CA THR A 8 -7.16 -9.88 -11.36
C THR A 8 -6.43 -9.22 -12.53
N SER A 9 -6.01 -7.96 -12.38
CA SER A 9 -5.21 -7.24 -13.39
C SER A 9 -3.77 -7.00 -12.93
N ALA A 10 -3.42 -7.36 -11.69
CA ALA A 10 -2.07 -7.20 -11.16
C ALA A 10 -1.16 -8.32 -11.66
N ILE A 11 -0.29 -7.99 -12.60
CA ILE A 11 0.63 -8.96 -13.26
C ILE A 11 1.57 -9.63 -12.26
N LYS A 12 1.91 -8.97 -11.17
CA LYS A 12 2.92 -9.41 -10.19
C LYS A 12 2.62 -10.78 -9.55
N TRP A 13 1.35 -11.13 -9.43
CA TRP A 13 0.90 -12.35 -8.78
C TRP A 13 0.00 -13.18 -9.71
N VAL A 14 0.55 -13.65 -10.82
CA VAL A 14 -0.19 -14.32 -11.91
C VAL A 14 -1.07 -15.50 -11.48
N HIS A 15 -0.76 -16.14 -10.35
CA HIS A 15 -1.56 -17.24 -9.80
C HIS A 15 -2.72 -16.77 -8.90
N LEU A 16 -2.68 -15.53 -8.40
CA LEU A 16 -3.63 -15.03 -7.41
C LEU A 16 -5.07 -14.91 -7.95
N PRO A 17 -5.32 -14.43 -9.18
CA PRO A 17 -6.68 -14.41 -9.74
C PRO A 17 -7.35 -15.78 -9.71
N ARG A 18 -6.59 -16.83 -10.06
CA ARG A 18 -7.09 -18.19 -10.04
C ARG A 18 -7.42 -18.70 -8.64
N ILE A 19 -6.60 -18.34 -7.65
CA ILE A 19 -6.84 -18.70 -6.24
C ILE A 19 -8.09 -17.99 -5.73
N ILE A 20 -8.26 -16.71 -6.03
CA ILE A 20 -9.46 -15.92 -5.65
C ILE A 20 -10.71 -16.54 -6.28
N THR A 21 -10.70 -16.81 -7.59
CA THR A 21 -11.84 -17.43 -8.28
C THR A 21 -12.23 -18.76 -7.63
N ARG A 22 -11.25 -19.63 -7.35
CA ARG A 22 -11.50 -20.90 -6.65
C ARG A 22 -12.03 -20.69 -5.22
N GLY A 23 -11.61 -19.63 -4.55
CA GLY A 23 -12.16 -19.25 -3.23
C GLY A 23 -13.64 -18.89 -3.32
N ILE A 24 -14.00 -18.08 -4.30
CA ILE A 24 -15.40 -17.68 -4.57
C ILE A 24 -16.26 -18.90 -4.92
N GLU A 25 -15.78 -19.79 -5.80
CA GLU A 25 -16.45 -21.05 -6.17
C GLU A 25 -16.70 -21.96 -4.95
N ARG A 26 -15.87 -21.85 -3.92
CA ARG A 26 -16.03 -22.58 -2.64
C ARG A 26 -16.85 -21.84 -1.60
N GLY A 27 -17.50 -20.74 -2.00
CA GLY A 27 -18.42 -19.98 -1.14
C GLY A 27 -17.80 -18.81 -0.40
N ALA A 28 -16.53 -18.44 -0.68
CA ALA A 28 -15.97 -17.21 -0.12
C ALA A 28 -16.68 -15.99 -0.72
N ARG A 29 -17.13 -15.08 0.14
CA ARG A 29 -17.68 -13.79 -0.28
C ARG A 29 -16.58 -12.76 -0.42
N MET A 30 -16.54 -12.08 -1.56
CA MET A 30 -15.62 -10.98 -1.84
C MET A 30 -16.41 -9.67 -1.96
N VAL A 31 -16.00 -8.69 -1.17
CA VAL A 31 -16.47 -7.30 -1.27
C VAL A 31 -15.26 -6.44 -1.66
N VAL A 32 -15.41 -5.63 -2.70
CA VAL A 32 -14.34 -4.73 -3.18
C VAL A 32 -14.74 -3.29 -2.96
N VAL A 33 -13.91 -2.56 -2.25
CA VAL A 33 -14.01 -1.11 -2.02
C VAL A 33 -13.04 -0.43 -2.97
N ASP A 34 -13.55 0.25 -3.99
CA ASP A 34 -12.74 0.85 -5.05
C ASP A 34 -13.48 2.03 -5.67
N PRO A 35 -12.80 3.14 -6.01
CA PRO A 35 -13.42 4.27 -6.68
C PRO A 35 -14.06 3.92 -8.03
N TYR A 36 -13.53 2.92 -8.73
CA TYR A 36 -14.08 2.48 -10.02
C TYR A 36 -14.34 0.97 -10.04
N LEU A 37 -15.21 0.54 -10.94
CA LEU A 37 -15.55 -0.87 -11.15
C LEU A 37 -14.38 -1.58 -11.88
N SER A 38 -13.38 -2.01 -11.11
CA SER A 38 -12.23 -2.77 -11.63
C SER A 38 -12.60 -4.19 -12.03
N ASP A 39 -11.71 -4.89 -12.75
CA ASP A 39 -11.92 -6.30 -13.11
C ASP A 39 -12.14 -7.20 -11.88
N THR A 40 -11.49 -6.88 -10.78
CA THR A 40 -11.72 -7.57 -9.50
C THR A 40 -13.07 -7.19 -8.91
N ALA A 41 -13.44 -5.92 -8.93
CA ALA A 41 -14.74 -5.46 -8.45
C ALA A 41 -15.89 -6.05 -9.26
N ALA A 42 -15.72 -6.20 -10.58
CA ALA A 42 -16.71 -6.81 -11.45
C ALA A 42 -16.93 -8.32 -11.19
N LYS A 43 -15.97 -8.99 -10.54
CA LYS A 43 -16.07 -10.40 -10.13
C LYS A 43 -16.50 -10.56 -8.66
N ALA A 44 -16.56 -9.48 -7.90
CA ALA A 44 -16.98 -9.49 -6.51
C ALA A 44 -18.50 -9.66 -6.38
N GLN A 45 -18.97 -10.24 -5.26
CA GLN A 45 -20.38 -10.26 -4.94
C GLN A 45 -20.92 -8.88 -4.60
N GLU A 46 -20.01 -7.94 -4.24
CA GLU A 46 -20.39 -6.56 -4.01
C GLU A 46 -19.22 -5.63 -4.32
N TRP A 47 -19.52 -4.56 -5.05
CA TRP A 47 -18.65 -3.42 -5.23
C TRP A 47 -19.19 -2.23 -4.45
N VAL A 48 -18.32 -1.64 -3.64
CA VAL A 48 -18.59 -0.44 -2.86
C VAL A 48 -17.80 0.70 -3.45
N SER A 49 -18.47 1.56 -4.22
CA SER A 49 -17.85 2.77 -4.75
C SER A 49 -17.55 3.74 -3.60
N ILE A 50 -16.32 4.21 -3.53
CA ILE A 50 -15.83 5.10 -2.47
C ILE A 50 -15.16 6.33 -3.06
N ARG A 51 -15.25 7.46 -2.38
CA ARG A 51 -14.45 8.64 -2.74
C ARG A 51 -12.97 8.32 -2.53
N PRO A 52 -12.08 8.62 -3.52
CA PRO A 52 -10.64 8.40 -3.36
C PRO A 52 -10.07 9.00 -2.08
N ALA A 53 -9.09 8.34 -1.47
CA ALA A 53 -8.40 8.74 -0.24
C ALA A 53 -9.25 8.71 1.06
N THR A 54 -10.44 8.11 1.05
CA THR A 54 -11.32 8.08 2.23
C THR A 54 -11.50 6.69 2.83
N ASP A 55 -10.73 5.71 2.37
CA ASP A 55 -10.74 4.32 2.86
C ASP A 55 -10.54 4.21 4.38
N GLY A 56 -9.67 5.04 4.93
CA GLY A 56 -9.45 5.11 6.37
C GLY A 56 -10.70 5.53 7.14
N ALA A 57 -11.50 6.47 6.61
CA ALA A 57 -12.75 6.90 7.24
C ALA A 57 -13.78 5.76 7.25
N LEU A 58 -13.88 5.01 6.16
CA LEU A 58 -14.74 3.82 6.09
C LEU A 58 -14.30 2.78 7.12
N ALA A 59 -13.00 2.47 7.18
CA ALA A 59 -12.46 1.49 8.14
C ALA A 59 -12.67 1.91 9.59
N LEU A 60 -12.46 3.19 9.94
CA LEU A 60 -12.72 3.71 11.28
C LEU A 60 -14.21 3.63 11.66
N ALA A 61 -15.11 3.91 10.73
CA ALA A 61 -16.55 3.80 10.98
C ALA A 61 -16.99 2.35 11.16
N MET A 62 -16.43 1.42 10.40
CA MET A 62 -16.64 -0.02 10.61
C MET A 62 -16.12 -0.46 11.98
N ALA A 63 -14.92 -0.01 12.38
CA ALA A 63 -14.34 -0.29 13.69
C ALA A 63 -15.24 0.25 14.82
N SER A 64 -15.79 1.46 14.66
CA SER A 64 -16.73 2.05 15.62
C SER A 64 -17.96 1.15 15.84
N VAL A 65 -18.55 0.61 14.76
CA VAL A 65 -19.68 -0.32 14.86
C VAL A 65 -19.28 -1.61 15.57
N ILE A 66 -18.15 -2.23 15.14
CA ILE A 66 -17.66 -3.48 15.70
C ILE A 66 -17.41 -3.36 17.21
N ILE A 67 -16.81 -2.26 17.65
CA ILE A 67 -16.52 -2.02 19.07
C ILE A 67 -17.80 -1.71 19.85
N ARG A 68 -18.63 -0.79 19.36
CA ARG A 68 -19.88 -0.39 20.00
C ARG A 68 -20.83 -1.57 20.23
N GLU A 69 -20.90 -2.49 19.28
CA GLU A 69 -21.77 -3.67 19.34
C GLU A 69 -21.11 -4.89 20.00
N GLY A 70 -19.85 -4.75 20.44
CA GLY A 70 -19.13 -5.82 21.14
C GLY A 70 -18.78 -7.03 20.25
N LEU A 71 -18.72 -6.82 18.92
CA LEU A 71 -18.49 -7.87 17.91
C LEU A 71 -17.01 -8.24 17.72
N TYR A 72 -16.10 -7.58 18.42
CA TYR A 72 -14.67 -7.87 18.34
C TYR A 72 -14.28 -9.13 19.12
N ASP A 73 -13.18 -9.77 18.73
CA ASP A 73 -12.60 -10.93 19.42
C ASP A 73 -11.90 -10.46 20.72
N LYS A 74 -12.63 -10.53 21.84
CA LYS A 74 -12.17 -10.01 23.13
C LYS A 74 -10.90 -10.71 23.61
N GLU A 75 -10.79 -12.01 23.41
CA GLU A 75 -9.64 -12.79 23.83
C GLU A 75 -8.39 -12.39 23.01
N PHE A 76 -8.54 -12.32 21.68
CA PHE A 76 -7.46 -11.90 20.80
C PHE A 76 -7.01 -10.48 21.11
N VAL A 77 -7.95 -9.54 21.25
CA VAL A 77 -7.64 -8.14 21.55
C VAL A 77 -6.89 -8.02 22.87
N ALA A 78 -7.37 -8.67 23.93
CA ALA A 78 -6.73 -8.61 25.25
C ALA A 78 -5.31 -9.20 25.25
N LYS A 79 -5.05 -10.25 24.45
CA LYS A 79 -3.78 -10.98 24.48
C LYS A 79 -2.74 -10.43 23.51
N TRP A 80 -3.18 -9.92 22.34
CA TRP A 80 -2.29 -9.68 21.21
C TRP A 80 -2.27 -8.22 20.74
N THR A 81 -3.05 -7.33 21.37
CA THR A 81 -3.07 -5.91 20.99
C THR A 81 -2.69 -5.01 22.17
N THR A 82 -2.27 -3.80 21.85
CA THR A 82 -2.05 -2.71 22.81
C THR A 82 -2.78 -1.46 22.35
N GLY A 83 -3.21 -0.60 23.29
CA GLY A 83 -3.88 0.66 22.98
C GLY A 83 -5.34 0.50 22.54
N PHE A 84 -6.01 -0.59 22.93
CA PHE A 84 -7.41 -0.83 22.55
C PHE A 84 -8.34 0.22 23.13
N ASP A 85 -8.18 0.60 24.39
CA ASP A 85 -9.07 1.55 25.06
C ASP A 85 -8.96 2.95 24.45
N GLU A 86 -7.74 3.38 24.12
CA GLU A 86 -7.49 4.63 23.41
C GLU A 86 -8.08 4.61 22.01
N PHE A 87 -7.93 3.49 21.29
CA PHE A 87 -8.52 3.32 19.98
C PHE A 87 -10.05 3.31 20.03
N ALA A 88 -10.64 2.60 21.00
CA ALA A 88 -12.08 2.56 21.21
C ALA A 88 -12.65 3.96 21.53
N ALA A 89 -11.94 4.72 22.36
CA ALA A 89 -12.30 6.11 22.63
C ALA A 89 -12.22 6.99 21.38
N TYR A 90 -11.15 6.85 20.60
CA TYR A 90 -10.95 7.61 19.37
C TYR A 90 -12.02 7.35 18.30
N VAL A 91 -12.43 6.09 18.10
CA VAL A 91 -13.41 5.75 17.07
C VAL A 91 -14.87 5.96 17.50
N ARG A 92 -15.13 6.27 18.75
CA ARG A 92 -16.49 6.45 19.28
C ARG A 92 -17.32 7.45 18.46
N GLU A 93 -16.70 8.55 18.04
CA GLU A 93 -17.33 9.60 17.25
C GLU A 93 -17.21 9.37 15.73
N LYS A 94 -16.45 8.36 15.30
CA LYS A 94 -16.29 7.99 13.89
C LYS A 94 -17.41 7.07 13.44
N THR A 95 -18.65 7.55 13.60
CA THR A 95 -19.86 6.76 13.30
C THR A 95 -20.07 6.56 11.80
N PRO A 96 -20.90 5.60 11.36
CA PRO A 96 -21.31 5.51 9.96
C PRO A 96 -21.88 6.80 9.39
N ALA A 97 -22.68 7.54 10.18
CA ALA A 97 -23.21 8.84 9.78
C ALA A 97 -22.13 9.91 9.62
N TRP A 98 -21.05 9.87 10.42
CA TRP A 98 -19.89 10.73 10.22
C TRP A 98 -19.14 10.37 8.93
N ALA A 99 -19.03 9.07 8.61
CA ALA A 99 -18.26 8.62 7.45
C ALA A 99 -19.00 8.81 6.12
N GLU A 100 -20.32 8.76 6.10
CA GLU A 100 -21.15 8.84 4.88
C GLU A 100 -20.82 10.07 4.01
N PRO A 101 -20.82 11.31 4.51
CA PRO A 101 -20.50 12.49 3.69
C PRO A 101 -19.03 12.53 3.27
N ILE A 102 -18.13 11.85 3.97
CA ILE A 102 -16.70 11.78 3.67
C ILE A 102 -16.47 10.78 2.54
N THR A 103 -17.01 9.58 2.69
CA THR A 103 -16.73 8.42 1.84
C THR A 103 -17.67 8.29 0.65
N THR A 104 -18.86 8.92 0.73
CA THR A 104 -20.02 8.70 -0.15
C THR A 104 -20.68 7.32 -0.02
N VAL A 105 -20.20 6.49 0.92
CA VAL A 105 -20.80 5.20 1.23
C VAL A 105 -21.89 5.40 2.28
N ARG A 106 -23.10 4.92 2.00
CA ARG A 106 -24.25 5.09 2.90
C ARG A 106 -24.00 4.49 4.28
N ALA A 107 -24.42 5.17 5.34
CA ALA A 107 -24.26 4.72 6.72
C ALA A 107 -24.80 3.30 6.95
N ALA A 108 -25.95 2.99 6.39
CA ALA A 108 -26.56 1.64 6.47
C ALA A 108 -25.66 0.56 5.81
N THR A 109 -24.96 0.89 4.70
CA THR A 109 -24.01 -0.02 4.07
C THR A 109 -22.80 -0.24 4.97
N ILE A 110 -22.26 0.82 5.58
CA ILE A 110 -21.14 0.75 6.50
C ILE A 110 -21.46 -0.15 7.70
N GLU A 111 -22.62 0.05 8.30
CA GLU A 111 -23.09 -0.78 9.44
C GLU A 111 -23.22 -2.25 9.05
N ARG A 112 -23.84 -2.53 7.91
CA ARG A 112 -24.01 -3.90 7.42
C ARG A 112 -22.64 -4.56 7.16
N LEU A 113 -21.75 -3.89 6.45
CA LEU A 113 -20.40 -4.41 6.16
C LEU A 113 -19.61 -4.67 7.44
N ALA A 114 -19.70 -3.79 8.43
CA ALA A 114 -19.03 -3.96 9.71
C ALA A 114 -19.51 -5.21 10.44
N ARG A 115 -20.83 -5.42 10.51
CA ARG A 115 -21.43 -6.60 11.15
C ARG A 115 -21.08 -7.88 10.39
N GLU A 116 -21.22 -7.88 9.06
CA GLU A 116 -20.86 -9.02 8.22
C GLU A 116 -19.40 -9.40 8.38
N PHE A 117 -18.50 -8.42 8.34
CA PHE A 117 -17.06 -8.65 8.50
C PHE A 117 -16.73 -9.24 9.88
N ALA A 118 -17.36 -8.73 10.94
CA ALA A 118 -17.08 -9.18 12.30
C ALA A 118 -17.67 -10.57 12.61
N THR A 119 -18.78 -10.95 11.98
CA THR A 119 -19.48 -12.22 12.24
C THR A 119 -19.13 -13.34 11.29
N THR A 120 -18.60 -13.05 10.10
CA THR A 120 -18.11 -14.06 9.15
C THR A 120 -16.72 -14.53 9.56
N LYS A 121 -16.50 -15.84 9.65
CA LYS A 121 -15.23 -16.43 10.04
C LYS A 121 -14.82 -17.54 9.07
N PRO A 122 -13.58 -17.55 8.56
CA PRO A 122 -12.58 -16.48 8.68
C PRO A 122 -12.96 -15.25 7.84
N ALA A 123 -12.55 -14.06 8.25
CA ALA A 123 -12.67 -12.82 7.49
C ALA A 123 -11.32 -12.13 7.36
N LEU A 124 -11.11 -11.46 6.24
CA LEU A 124 -9.87 -10.73 5.94
C LEU A 124 -10.20 -9.39 5.30
N ALA A 125 -9.61 -8.32 5.81
CA ALA A 125 -9.55 -7.02 5.15
C ALA A 125 -8.12 -6.79 4.66
N ASP A 126 -7.95 -6.52 3.38
CA ASP A 126 -6.65 -6.29 2.78
C ASP A 126 -6.65 -5.01 1.94
N VAL A 127 -5.47 -4.41 1.83
CA VAL A 127 -5.25 -3.13 1.16
C VAL A 127 -4.02 -3.23 0.27
N TRP A 128 -4.11 -2.63 -0.91
CA TRP A 128 -2.97 -2.52 -1.81
C TRP A 128 -2.58 -1.05 -2.01
N SER A 129 -1.89 -0.77 -3.11
CA SER A 129 -1.31 0.55 -3.35
C SER A 129 -2.33 1.68 -3.57
N GLY A 130 -3.58 1.41 -3.97
CA GLY A 130 -4.58 2.45 -4.20
C GLY A 130 -4.72 3.42 -3.01
N PRO A 131 -5.19 2.97 -1.84
CA PRO A 131 -5.29 3.82 -0.66
C PRO A 131 -3.94 4.34 -0.16
N GLY A 132 -2.86 3.58 -0.37
CA GLY A 132 -1.51 3.94 0.07
C GLY A 132 -0.88 5.12 -0.70
N GLN A 133 -1.36 5.41 -1.90
CA GLN A 133 -0.81 6.48 -2.76
C GLN A 133 -1.40 7.87 -2.49
N HIS A 134 -2.04 8.06 -1.36
CA HIS A 134 -2.57 9.33 -0.90
C HIS A 134 -1.79 9.87 0.30
N SER A 135 -1.90 11.17 0.57
CA SER A 135 -1.18 11.82 1.67
C SER A 135 -1.48 11.23 3.07
N ASN A 136 -2.67 10.65 3.25
CA ASN A 136 -3.10 9.96 4.45
C ASN A 136 -3.00 8.42 4.36
N GLY A 137 -2.37 7.89 3.31
CA GLY A 137 -2.38 6.46 2.96
C GLY A 137 -1.87 5.55 4.07
N VAL A 138 -0.82 5.95 4.79
CA VAL A 138 -0.28 5.17 5.92
C VAL A 138 -1.34 4.99 7.02
N GLN A 139 -2.02 6.05 7.40
CA GLN A 139 -3.04 5.98 8.45
C GLN A 139 -4.30 5.26 7.95
N GLY A 140 -4.66 5.44 6.68
CA GLY A 140 -5.73 4.67 6.03
C GLY A 140 -5.44 3.16 6.05
N GLY A 141 -4.25 2.75 5.64
CA GLY A 141 -3.83 1.35 5.68
C GLY A 141 -3.80 0.77 7.09
N ARG A 142 -3.34 1.57 8.09
CA ARG A 142 -3.42 1.16 9.51
C ARG A 142 -4.84 0.93 9.98
N ALA A 143 -5.77 1.82 9.64
CA ALA A 143 -7.18 1.67 10.02
C ALA A 143 -7.79 0.39 9.42
N ILE A 144 -7.46 0.05 8.18
CA ILE A 144 -7.88 -1.21 7.54
C ILE A 144 -7.25 -2.42 8.26
N ALA A 145 -5.96 -2.37 8.58
CA ALA A 145 -5.29 -3.44 9.32
C ALA A 145 -5.88 -3.67 10.72
N MET A 146 -6.33 -2.60 11.39
CA MET A 146 -7.00 -2.68 12.69
C MET A 146 -8.32 -3.45 12.63
N LEU A 147 -9.04 -3.48 11.50
CA LEU A 147 -10.22 -4.32 11.34
C LEU A 147 -9.88 -5.81 11.54
N ASN A 148 -8.75 -6.25 10.97
CA ASN A 148 -8.28 -7.63 11.16
C ASN A 148 -7.92 -7.91 12.63
N ALA A 149 -7.29 -6.96 13.31
CA ALA A 149 -6.95 -7.08 14.72
C ALA A 149 -8.20 -7.19 15.62
N LEU A 150 -9.22 -6.37 15.34
CA LEU A 150 -10.47 -6.43 16.08
C LEU A 150 -11.16 -7.79 15.99
N VAL A 151 -11.09 -8.46 14.85
CA VAL A 151 -11.78 -9.75 14.65
C VAL A 151 -10.85 -10.98 14.81
N GLY A 152 -9.60 -10.78 15.24
CA GLY A 152 -8.64 -11.86 15.46
C GLY A 152 -8.19 -12.55 14.18
N SER A 153 -8.15 -11.82 13.06
CA SER A 153 -7.79 -12.35 11.74
C SER A 153 -6.29 -12.34 11.46
N TYR A 154 -5.51 -12.96 12.35
CA TYR A 154 -4.07 -13.13 12.19
C TYR A 154 -3.66 -14.56 12.54
N ASP A 155 -2.70 -15.10 11.78
CA ASP A 155 -2.03 -16.40 11.97
C ASP A 155 -2.97 -17.59 12.15
N ARG A 156 -4.12 -17.55 11.49
CA ARG A 156 -5.10 -18.65 11.43
C ARG A 156 -5.40 -18.98 9.95
N PRO A 157 -5.80 -20.20 9.62
CA PRO A 157 -6.20 -20.54 8.26
C PRO A 157 -7.28 -19.59 7.71
N GLY A 158 -7.02 -19.00 6.54
CA GLY A 158 -7.91 -18.05 5.91
C GLY A 158 -7.82 -16.61 6.42
N THR A 159 -6.79 -16.27 7.18
CA THR A 159 -6.55 -14.93 7.71
C THR A 159 -5.21 -14.37 7.26
N MET A 160 -4.86 -13.17 7.72
CA MET A 160 -3.54 -12.57 7.49
C MET A 160 -2.45 -13.38 8.17
N LEU A 161 -1.48 -13.84 7.41
CA LEU A 161 -0.32 -14.52 7.95
C LEU A 161 0.80 -13.52 8.23
N VAL A 162 1.35 -13.55 9.44
CA VAL A 162 2.59 -12.84 9.77
C VAL A 162 3.74 -13.76 9.37
N PRO A 163 4.52 -13.43 8.33
CA PRO A 163 5.59 -14.31 7.88
C PRO A 163 6.65 -14.44 8.98
N ASP A 164 7.01 -15.68 9.28
CA ASP A 164 8.17 -15.95 10.11
C ASP A 164 9.43 -15.35 9.48
N LYS A 165 10.24 -14.67 10.30
CA LYS A 165 11.51 -14.07 9.87
C LYS A 165 12.58 -15.07 9.47
N ARG A 166 12.23 -16.30 9.12
CA ARG A 166 13.13 -17.20 8.39
C ARG A 166 13.40 -16.61 7.01
N GLY A 167 13.85 -15.35 7.09
CA GLY A 167 14.16 -14.57 5.94
C GLY A 167 15.25 -15.21 5.12
N ASN A 168 15.22 -14.95 3.84
CA ASN A 168 16.39 -15.05 3.01
C ASN A 168 17.57 -14.53 3.80
N GLN A 169 18.47 -15.42 4.16
CA GLN A 169 19.79 -15.03 4.63
C GLN A 169 20.44 -14.33 3.43
N HIS A 170 20.15 -13.04 3.29
CA HIS A 170 20.95 -12.21 2.41
C HIS A 170 22.37 -12.37 2.92
N ARG A 171 23.18 -13.10 2.17
CA ARG A 171 24.61 -13.05 2.38
C ARG A 171 24.98 -11.57 2.30
N SER A 172 25.25 -10.98 3.47
CA SER A 172 25.86 -9.67 3.52
C SER A 172 27.15 -9.77 2.71
N VAL A 173 27.16 -9.17 1.54
CA VAL A 173 28.43 -8.94 0.88
C VAL A 173 29.14 -7.94 1.78
N THR A 174 30.18 -8.39 2.47
CA THR A 174 31.05 -7.51 3.24
C THR A 174 31.66 -6.53 2.25
N ALA A 175 31.23 -5.27 2.35
CA ALA A 175 31.81 -4.19 1.59
C ALA A 175 33.31 -4.08 1.97
N ASP A 176 34.17 -3.91 0.99
CA ASP A 176 35.54 -3.52 1.26
C ASP A 176 35.62 -2.14 1.94
N ASP A 177 36.76 -1.73 2.45
CA ASP A 177 36.92 -0.47 3.18
C ASP A 177 36.49 0.77 2.35
N LYS A 178 36.66 0.72 1.02
CA LYS A 178 36.21 1.81 0.13
C LYS A 178 34.70 1.86 0.01
N ALA A 179 34.06 0.71 -0.14
CA ALA A 179 32.61 0.63 -0.18
C ALA A 179 31.99 1.02 1.17
N ALA A 180 32.60 0.61 2.30
CA ALA A 180 32.18 1.02 3.63
C ALA A 180 32.25 2.54 3.82
N ALA A 181 33.32 3.19 3.38
CA ALA A 181 33.47 4.64 3.43
C ALA A 181 32.42 5.35 2.58
N THR A 182 32.09 4.81 1.40
CA THR A 182 31.05 5.35 0.53
C THR A 182 29.66 5.20 1.16
N LEU A 183 29.37 4.04 1.77
CA LEU A 183 28.09 3.78 2.45
C LEU A 183 27.89 4.65 3.71
N ALA A 184 28.97 5.16 4.30
CA ALA A 184 28.90 6.09 5.44
C ALA A 184 28.50 7.52 5.04
N GLN A 185 28.51 7.85 3.74
CA GLN A 185 28.10 9.17 3.28
C GLN A 185 26.57 9.35 3.38
N PRO A 186 26.09 10.59 3.55
CA PRO A 186 24.65 10.87 3.53
C PRO A 186 24.01 10.37 2.23
N ARG A 187 22.86 9.74 2.35
CA ARG A 187 22.10 9.26 1.18
C ARG A 187 21.56 10.42 0.36
N PHE A 188 21.64 10.30 -0.96
CA PHE A 188 21.17 11.30 -1.91
C PHE A 188 19.64 11.51 -1.84
N ASP A 189 18.88 10.47 -1.49
CA ASP A 189 17.43 10.47 -1.35
C ASP A 189 16.92 10.93 0.02
N GLU A 190 17.82 11.28 0.94
CA GLU A 190 17.53 11.73 2.30
C GLU A 190 16.59 10.77 3.08
N LEU A 191 16.65 9.44 2.82
CA LEU A 191 15.76 8.45 3.41
C LEU A 191 15.60 8.59 4.93
N GLY A 192 16.66 8.94 5.65
CA GLY A 192 16.63 9.12 7.10
C GLY A 192 15.68 10.22 7.62
N ARG A 193 15.19 11.10 6.75
CA ARG A 193 14.19 12.13 7.09
C ARG A 193 12.75 11.61 7.05
N TYR A 194 12.54 10.41 6.53
CA TYR A 194 11.21 9.82 6.30
C TYR A 194 11.01 8.61 7.20
N PRO A 195 10.25 8.72 8.32
CA PRO A 195 10.16 7.68 9.35
C PRO A 195 9.50 6.38 8.85
N VAL A 196 8.73 6.46 7.78
CA VAL A 196 8.12 5.30 7.12
C VAL A 196 8.73 5.01 5.75
N GLY A 197 9.88 5.62 5.45
CA GLY A 197 10.60 5.37 4.21
C GLY A 197 11.05 3.92 4.11
N HIS A 198 10.79 3.29 2.98
CA HIS A 198 11.23 1.92 2.73
C HIS A 198 12.72 1.91 2.36
N GLY A 199 13.46 0.89 2.80
CA GLY A 199 14.91 0.78 2.59
C GLY A 199 15.39 0.83 1.14
N SER A 200 14.49 0.69 0.16
CA SER A 200 14.82 0.78 -1.27
C SER A 200 15.09 2.21 -1.76
N GLY A 201 14.55 3.24 -1.08
CA GLY A 201 14.83 4.63 -1.41
C GLY A 201 13.59 5.53 -1.54
N VAL A 202 13.83 6.83 -1.65
CA VAL A 202 12.81 7.86 -1.85
C VAL A 202 13.00 8.48 -3.25
N TYR A 203 12.41 7.85 -4.26
CA TYR A 203 12.59 8.24 -5.67
C TYR A 203 12.26 9.70 -5.96
N THR A 204 11.10 10.18 -5.51
CA THR A 204 10.69 11.57 -5.74
C THR A 204 11.72 12.56 -5.18
N ARG A 205 12.31 12.27 -4.01
CA ARG A 205 13.32 13.12 -3.42
C ARG A 205 14.62 13.08 -4.20
N SER A 206 15.01 11.90 -4.68
CA SER A 206 16.20 11.75 -5.54
C SER A 206 16.08 12.61 -6.80
N PHE A 207 14.96 12.54 -7.50
CA PHE A 207 14.77 13.33 -8.72
C PHE A 207 14.65 14.83 -8.43
N THR A 208 14.03 15.23 -7.33
CA THR A 208 14.00 16.63 -6.92
C THR A 208 15.41 17.16 -6.63
N ASN A 209 16.20 16.44 -5.86
CA ASN A 209 17.56 16.82 -5.53
C ASN A 209 18.44 16.91 -6.78
N LEU A 210 18.31 15.96 -7.70
CA LEU A 210 19.06 15.97 -8.95
C LEU A 210 18.67 17.16 -9.84
N ALA A 211 17.37 17.43 -10.01
CA ALA A 211 16.86 18.56 -10.78
C ALA A 211 17.34 19.90 -10.23
N GLU A 212 17.34 20.05 -8.91
CA GLU A 212 17.76 21.27 -8.20
C GLU A 212 19.28 21.39 -8.03
N GLY A 213 20.06 20.37 -8.39
CA GLY A 213 21.50 20.33 -8.15
C GLY A 213 21.88 20.27 -6.67
N LYS A 214 21.00 19.69 -5.83
CA LYS A 214 21.18 19.54 -4.38
C LYS A 214 21.57 18.10 -4.04
N GLY A 215 22.20 17.93 -2.88
CA GLY A 215 22.58 16.61 -2.37
C GLY A 215 24.08 16.55 -2.04
N PRO A 216 24.54 15.48 -1.38
CA PRO A 216 25.92 15.32 -0.95
C PRO A 216 26.89 15.08 -2.13
N TYR A 217 26.36 14.71 -3.28
CA TYR A 217 27.11 14.50 -4.53
C TYR A 217 26.14 14.67 -5.72
N GLN A 218 26.68 14.76 -6.94
CA GLN A 218 25.88 14.81 -8.16
C GLN A 218 26.03 13.50 -8.94
N PRO A 219 24.94 12.71 -9.09
CA PRO A 219 24.95 11.57 -9.99
C PRO A 219 25.25 12.01 -11.42
N LYS A 220 26.15 11.29 -12.09
CA LYS A 220 26.55 11.59 -13.46
C LYS A 220 25.94 10.64 -14.48
N MET A 221 25.70 9.40 -14.07
CA MET A 221 25.16 8.35 -14.93
C MET A 221 23.99 7.63 -14.25
N LEU A 222 22.98 7.34 -15.04
CA LEU A 222 21.88 6.46 -14.65
C LEU A 222 21.72 5.34 -15.67
N VAL A 223 21.68 4.11 -15.19
CA VAL A 223 21.25 2.95 -15.97
C VAL A 223 19.86 2.55 -15.50
N CYS A 224 18.88 2.69 -16.37
CA CYS A 224 17.49 2.39 -16.11
C CYS A 224 17.12 1.07 -16.81
N VAL A 225 16.70 0.08 -16.04
CA VAL A 225 16.37 -1.25 -16.55
C VAL A 225 14.90 -1.55 -16.27
N PHE A 226 14.12 -1.83 -17.32
CA PHE A 226 12.71 -2.17 -17.22
C PHE A 226 11.86 -1.16 -16.43
N GLN A 227 12.14 0.13 -16.59
CA GLN A 227 11.41 1.14 -15.83
C GLN A 227 11.17 2.41 -16.65
N ASN A 228 9.94 2.82 -16.76
CA ASN A 228 9.55 4.10 -17.37
C ASN A 228 9.40 5.17 -16.29
N LEU A 229 10.50 5.83 -15.92
CA LEU A 229 10.56 6.84 -14.85
C LEU A 229 9.65 8.04 -15.14
N MET A 230 9.54 8.44 -16.40
CA MET A 230 8.68 9.56 -16.83
C MET A 230 7.20 9.32 -16.51
N MET A 231 6.77 8.06 -16.49
CA MET A 231 5.38 7.67 -16.19
C MET A 231 5.19 7.16 -14.75
N SER A 232 6.20 6.54 -14.16
CA SER A 232 6.07 5.88 -12.86
C SER A 232 6.41 6.75 -11.66
N VAL A 233 7.15 7.86 -11.87
CA VAL A 233 7.53 8.78 -10.80
C VAL A 233 6.67 10.04 -10.88
N PRO A 234 6.01 10.45 -9.78
CA PRO A 234 5.23 11.70 -9.75
C PRO A 234 6.08 12.91 -10.12
N GLY A 235 5.48 13.85 -10.90
CA GLY A 235 6.15 15.08 -11.31
C GLY A 235 7.07 14.88 -12.52
N SER A 236 6.54 14.38 -13.63
CA SER A 236 7.31 14.08 -14.86
C SER A 236 8.19 15.23 -15.35
N GLN A 237 7.77 16.50 -15.18
CA GLN A 237 8.64 17.64 -15.50
C GLN A 237 9.91 17.68 -14.63
N THR A 238 9.78 17.44 -13.33
CA THR A 238 10.93 17.35 -12.42
C THR A 238 11.83 16.18 -12.78
N VAL A 239 11.23 15.04 -13.15
CA VAL A 239 11.98 13.86 -13.62
C VAL A 239 12.77 14.20 -14.89
N ALA A 240 12.15 14.83 -15.89
CA ALA A 240 12.83 15.23 -17.12
C ALA A 240 13.99 16.20 -16.85
N GLN A 241 13.77 17.21 -16.00
CA GLN A 241 14.81 18.15 -15.57
C GLN A 241 15.97 17.44 -14.85
N ALA A 242 15.67 16.45 -14.03
CA ALA A 242 16.66 15.63 -13.33
C ALA A 242 17.48 14.79 -14.32
N LEU A 243 16.82 14.09 -15.24
CA LEU A 243 17.49 13.27 -16.24
C LEU A 243 18.41 14.11 -17.14
N ALA A 244 18.01 15.33 -17.50
CA ALA A 244 18.81 16.26 -18.28
C ALA A 244 20.07 16.78 -17.55
N LYS A 245 20.21 16.55 -16.23
CA LYS A 245 21.45 16.87 -15.47
C LYS A 245 22.49 15.76 -15.52
N LEU A 246 22.11 14.59 -15.97
CA LEU A 246 23.04 13.46 -16.10
C LEU A 246 23.98 13.68 -17.29
N GLU A 247 25.22 13.21 -17.16
CA GLU A 247 26.16 13.15 -18.27
C GLU A 247 25.85 11.98 -19.21
N THR A 248 25.19 10.93 -18.67
CA THR A 248 24.83 9.74 -19.45
C THR A 248 23.57 9.09 -18.87
N LEU A 249 22.58 8.85 -19.73
CA LEU A 249 21.38 8.05 -19.44
C LEU A 249 21.37 6.82 -20.36
N VAL A 250 21.44 5.63 -19.76
CA VAL A 250 21.29 4.36 -20.47
C VAL A 250 19.96 3.74 -20.09
N VAL A 251 19.14 3.37 -21.07
CA VAL A 251 17.87 2.67 -20.83
C VAL A 251 17.92 1.30 -21.49
N ILE A 252 17.61 0.28 -20.70
CA ILE A 252 17.47 -1.11 -21.16
C ILE A 252 15.97 -1.47 -21.06
N ASP A 253 15.31 -1.52 -22.20
CA ASP A 253 13.88 -1.75 -22.25
C ASP A 253 13.48 -2.42 -23.57
N THR A 254 12.37 -3.13 -23.56
CA THR A 254 11.78 -3.78 -24.75
C THR A 254 10.96 -2.81 -25.61
N MET A 255 10.68 -1.63 -25.09
CA MET A 255 9.88 -0.60 -25.74
C MET A 255 10.60 0.74 -25.70
N LEU A 256 10.42 1.56 -26.74
CA LEU A 256 10.87 2.95 -26.75
C LEU A 256 9.90 3.79 -25.90
N SER A 257 10.06 3.68 -24.57
CA SER A 257 9.26 4.41 -23.59
C SER A 257 9.64 5.90 -23.53
N GLU A 258 8.82 6.72 -22.83
CA GLU A 258 9.08 8.15 -22.65
C GLU A 258 10.45 8.40 -21.98
N THR A 259 10.89 7.50 -21.09
CA THR A 259 12.23 7.58 -20.51
C THR A 259 13.29 7.18 -21.54
N ALA A 260 13.04 6.16 -22.34
CA ALA A 260 13.97 5.71 -23.39
C ALA A 260 14.15 6.79 -24.47
N MET A 261 13.13 7.57 -24.78
CA MET A 261 13.25 8.70 -25.73
C MET A 261 14.17 9.84 -25.24
N LEU A 262 14.46 9.91 -23.95
CA LEU A 262 15.41 10.88 -23.36
C LEU A 262 16.80 10.31 -23.17
N ALA A 263 17.03 9.03 -23.47
CA ALA A 263 18.29 8.35 -23.22
C ALA A 263 19.35 8.64 -24.28
N ASP A 264 20.61 8.66 -23.86
CA ASP A 264 21.77 8.70 -24.76
C ASP A 264 21.96 7.33 -25.45
N TYR A 265 21.65 6.24 -24.73
CA TYR A 265 21.75 4.87 -25.24
C TYR A 265 20.50 4.06 -24.84
N VAL A 266 19.94 3.35 -25.81
CA VAL A 266 18.84 2.39 -25.60
C VAL A 266 19.33 1.01 -26.03
N LEU A 267 19.19 0.01 -25.15
CA LEU A 267 19.62 -1.37 -25.36
C LEU A 267 18.44 -2.33 -25.25
#